data_d4a22573826d2edce0a7f715bbbd2662
#
_entry.id   d4a22573826d2edce0a7f715bbbd2662
#
_cell.length_a   1.000
_cell.length_b   1.000
_cell.length_c   1.000
_cell.angle_alpha   90.00
_cell.angle_beta   90.00
_cell.angle_gamma   90.00
#
_symmetry.space_group_name_H-M   'P 1'
#
loop_
_entity.id
_entity.type
_entity.pdbx_description
1 polymer ?
#
loop_
_entity_poly.entity_id
_entity_poly.type
_entity_poly.pdbx_seq_one_letter_code
_entity_poly.pdbx_strand_id
1 'polypeptide(L)'
;MRMINFAKRCTKEILRDPLNLAFGLGFPLVLLLLLSAIQANIPVSLFEIDTLTPGITVFGLAFMTLFSATLVAKDRESALLQRLYTTPLTAFDFIIGYMLPILPIALGQVMICYLFAIPLGLTVSVNIIYAVIGIIPMAIFNIALGLLCGSLLGVKQVGGICGALLTNLSAWLSGVWFDLDLVGGVFKKIANALPFVHAAELEKALFGGNFAEAAEHILPILLYGAAITAAAVFCFLRQMKKH
;
A
#
# COMPACT_ATOMS: atom_id res chain seq x y z
N MET A 1 5.50 16.16 -20.82
CA MET A 1 4.99 17.36 -20.12
C MET A 1 3.54 17.21 -19.60
N ARG A 2 2.60 16.63 -20.34
CA ARG A 2 1.17 16.53 -19.96
C ARG A 2 0.93 15.64 -18.72
N MET A 3 1.50 14.43 -18.68
CA MET A 3 1.46 13.51 -17.53
C MET A 3 1.98 14.17 -16.25
N ILE A 4 3.10 14.92 -16.32
CA ILE A 4 3.69 15.60 -15.16
C ILE A 4 2.76 16.69 -14.63
N ASN A 5 2.10 17.44 -15.50
CA ASN A 5 1.14 18.48 -15.10
C ASN A 5 -0.09 17.86 -14.42
N PHE A 6 -0.54 16.70 -14.92
CA PHE A 6 -1.61 15.93 -14.30
C PHE A 6 -1.18 15.40 -12.92
N ALA A 7 0.01 14.81 -12.81
CA ALA A 7 0.56 14.37 -11.53
C ALA A 7 0.69 15.51 -10.51
N LYS A 8 1.17 16.70 -10.92
CA LYS A 8 1.23 17.89 -10.05
C LYS A 8 -0.15 18.32 -9.52
N ARG A 9 -1.20 18.21 -10.36
CA ARG A 9 -2.58 18.46 -9.92
C ARG A 9 -2.98 17.44 -8.86
N CYS A 10 -2.77 16.14 -9.12
CA CYS A 10 -3.07 15.07 -8.17
C CYS A 10 -2.31 15.26 -6.84
N THR A 11 -1.02 15.63 -6.88
CA THR A 11 -0.25 15.96 -5.67
C THR A 11 -0.92 17.06 -4.84
N LYS A 12 -1.35 18.15 -5.48
CA LYS A 12 -2.03 19.26 -4.76
C LYS A 12 -3.35 18.82 -4.14
N GLU A 13 -4.07 17.92 -4.78
CA GLU A 13 -5.34 17.41 -4.27
C GLU A 13 -5.14 16.50 -3.06
N ILE A 14 -4.14 15.60 -3.11
CA ILE A 14 -3.78 14.74 -1.98
C ILE A 14 -3.34 15.60 -0.78
N LEU A 15 -2.47 16.59 -0.99
CA LEU A 15 -1.99 17.47 0.09
C LEU A 15 -3.09 18.35 0.71
N ARG A 16 -4.20 18.54 0.02
CA ARG A 16 -5.39 19.26 0.52
C ARG A 16 -6.38 18.36 1.25
N ASP A 17 -6.13 17.07 1.32
CA ASP A 17 -6.93 16.10 2.07
C ASP A 17 -6.19 15.66 3.35
N PRO A 18 -6.17 16.53 4.41
CA PRO A 18 -5.39 16.27 5.61
C PRO A 18 -5.89 15.06 6.38
N LEU A 19 -7.17 14.71 6.24
CA LEU A 19 -7.75 13.57 6.93
C LEU A 19 -7.19 12.26 6.37
N ASN A 20 -7.18 12.09 5.05
CA ASN A 20 -6.60 10.92 4.43
C ASN A 20 -5.10 10.81 4.72
N LEU A 21 -4.35 11.93 4.66
CA LEU A 21 -2.92 11.94 5.01
C LEU A 21 -2.70 11.54 6.47
N ALA A 22 -3.51 12.06 7.41
CA ALA A 22 -3.41 11.70 8.83
C ALA A 22 -3.67 10.21 9.05
N PHE A 23 -4.64 9.62 8.36
CA PHE A 23 -4.87 8.17 8.44
C PHE A 23 -3.75 7.36 7.80
N GLY A 24 -3.29 7.73 6.62
CA GLY A 24 -2.29 6.93 5.90
C GLY A 24 -0.89 6.99 6.49
N LEU A 25 -0.50 8.13 7.07
CA LEU A 25 0.80 8.29 7.72
C LEU A 25 0.71 8.06 9.23
N GLY A 26 -0.35 8.56 9.86
CA GLY A 26 -0.48 8.56 11.31
C GLY A 26 -0.98 7.22 11.87
N PHE A 27 -1.94 6.56 11.22
CA PHE A 27 -2.52 5.34 11.77
C PHE A 27 -1.51 4.19 11.91
N PRO A 28 -0.67 3.88 10.90
CA PRO A 28 0.40 2.90 11.07
C PRO A 28 1.36 3.25 12.21
N LEU A 29 1.66 4.54 12.36
CA LEU A 29 2.52 5.01 13.44
C LEU A 29 1.88 4.81 14.82
N VAL A 30 0.60 5.15 14.97
CA VAL A 30 -0.16 4.92 16.22
C VAL A 30 -0.18 3.44 16.58
N LEU A 31 -0.36 2.56 15.58
CA LEU A 31 -0.32 1.11 15.81
C LEU A 31 1.07 0.63 16.23
N LEU A 32 2.11 1.13 15.58
CA LEU A 32 3.49 0.81 15.96
C LEU A 32 3.77 1.16 17.42
N LEU A 33 3.38 2.37 17.84
CA LEU A 33 3.55 2.85 19.20
C LEU A 33 2.71 2.04 20.20
N LEU A 34 1.45 1.76 19.87
CA LEU A 34 0.53 1.01 20.72
C LEU A 34 1.01 -0.43 20.94
N LEU A 35 1.35 -1.13 19.86
CA LEU A 35 1.80 -2.54 19.95
C LEU A 35 3.17 -2.66 20.61
N SER A 36 4.08 -1.72 20.37
CA SER A 36 5.35 -1.64 21.10
C SER A 36 5.14 -1.41 22.60
N ALA A 37 4.19 -0.55 22.97
CA ALA A 37 3.84 -0.33 24.39
C ALA A 37 3.21 -1.59 25.02
N ILE A 38 2.40 -2.34 24.27
CA ILE A 38 1.86 -3.64 24.72
C ILE A 38 3.00 -4.62 24.93
N GLN A 39 3.93 -4.74 23.96
CA GLN A 39 5.09 -5.64 24.06
C GLN A 39 5.94 -5.39 25.30
N ALA A 40 6.12 -4.12 25.68
CA ALA A 40 6.87 -3.76 26.90
C ALA A 40 6.23 -4.26 28.20
N ASN A 41 4.94 -4.62 28.20
CA ASN A 41 4.18 -5.04 29.37
C ASN A 41 3.81 -6.54 29.37
N ILE A 42 4.18 -7.30 28.34
CA ILE A 42 3.90 -8.75 28.26
C ILE A 42 5.21 -9.55 28.26
N PRO A 43 5.22 -10.76 28.91
CA PRO A 43 6.43 -11.59 29.01
C PRO A 43 6.70 -12.44 27.76
N VAL A 44 5.90 -12.28 26.71
CA VAL A 44 5.97 -13.09 25.47
C VAL A 44 6.36 -12.18 24.31
N SER A 45 7.25 -12.65 23.43
CA SER A 45 7.70 -11.91 22.24
C SER A 45 6.68 -11.98 21.10
N LEU A 46 5.57 -11.27 21.22
CA LEU A 46 4.54 -11.21 20.17
C LEU A 46 4.74 -10.05 19.19
N PHE A 47 5.21 -8.90 19.68
CA PHE A 47 5.33 -7.65 18.93
C PHE A 47 6.73 -7.06 19.05
N GLU A 48 7.76 -7.91 18.90
CA GLU A 48 9.14 -7.44 18.88
C GLU A 48 9.33 -6.40 17.78
N ILE A 49 9.99 -5.29 18.12
CA ILE A 49 10.06 -4.12 17.24
C ILE A 49 10.71 -4.43 15.89
N ASP A 50 11.66 -5.36 15.85
CA ASP A 50 12.38 -5.76 14.64
C ASP A 50 11.51 -6.57 13.66
N THR A 51 10.47 -7.26 14.14
CA THR A 51 9.49 -7.99 13.32
C THR A 51 8.22 -7.18 13.10
N LEU A 52 7.82 -6.40 14.10
CA LEU A 52 6.63 -5.56 14.05
C LEU A 52 6.77 -4.43 13.02
N THR A 53 7.92 -3.74 13.00
CA THR A 53 8.12 -2.58 12.13
C THR A 53 7.95 -2.92 10.64
N PRO A 54 8.63 -3.96 10.08
CA PRO A 54 8.39 -4.42 8.72
C PRO A 54 6.91 -4.73 8.43
N GLY A 55 6.24 -5.43 9.35
CA GLY A 55 4.82 -5.76 9.20
C GLY A 55 3.91 -4.53 9.15
N ILE A 56 4.12 -3.57 10.03
CA ILE A 56 3.34 -2.33 10.07
C ILE A 56 3.58 -1.45 8.83
N THR A 57 4.79 -1.44 8.27
CA THR A 57 5.06 -0.72 7.02
C THR A 57 4.25 -1.29 5.87
N VAL A 58 4.19 -2.61 5.72
CA VAL A 58 3.37 -3.30 4.71
C VAL A 58 1.87 -3.04 4.93
N PHE A 59 1.40 -3.16 6.18
CA PHE A 59 0.02 -2.84 6.52
C PHE A 59 -0.34 -1.40 6.15
N GLY A 60 0.54 -0.45 6.41
CA GLY A 60 0.35 0.97 6.08
C GLY A 60 0.13 1.23 4.59
N LEU A 61 0.69 0.40 3.72
CA LEU A 61 0.48 0.51 2.27
C LEU A 61 -0.97 0.24 1.84
N ALA A 62 -1.78 -0.46 2.64
CA ALA A 62 -3.20 -0.63 2.35
C ALA A 62 -3.95 0.72 2.29
N PHE A 63 -3.49 1.75 3.02
CA PHE A 63 -4.03 3.10 2.91
C PHE A 63 -3.73 3.77 1.57
N MET A 64 -2.68 3.35 0.87
CA MET A 64 -2.39 3.83 -0.49
C MET A 64 -3.45 3.35 -1.48
N THR A 65 -4.05 2.18 -1.23
CA THR A 65 -5.24 1.70 -1.97
C THR A 65 -6.43 2.65 -1.76
N LEU A 66 -6.70 3.05 -0.52
CA LEU A 66 -7.76 4.01 -0.21
C LEU A 66 -7.51 5.38 -0.86
N PHE A 67 -6.27 5.90 -0.81
CA PHE A 67 -5.93 7.20 -1.39
C PHE A 67 -6.12 7.22 -2.90
N SER A 68 -5.54 6.27 -3.60
CA SER A 68 -5.64 6.17 -5.05
C SER A 68 -7.08 5.94 -5.50
N ALA A 69 -7.84 5.08 -4.79
CA ALA A 69 -9.25 4.84 -5.08
C ALA A 69 -10.11 6.09 -4.87
N THR A 70 -9.90 6.80 -3.76
CA THR A 70 -10.65 8.04 -3.45
C THR A 70 -10.38 9.12 -4.48
N LEU A 71 -9.12 9.30 -4.89
CA LEU A 71 -8.72 10.29 -5.87
C LEU A 71 -9.40 10.06 -7.22
N VAL A 72 -9.34 8.81 -7.73
CA VAL A 72 -9.98 8.45 -9.01
C VAL A 72 -11.50 8.52 -8.93
N ALA A 73 -12.11 8.04 -7.83
CA ALA A 73 -13.57 8.09 -7.67
C ALA A 73 -14.09 9.53 -7.61
N LYS A 74 -13.41 10.44 -6.89
CA LYS A 74 -13.73 11.88 -6.86
C LYS A 74 -13.63 12.51 -8.24
N ASP A 75 -12.55 12.23 -8.98
CA ASP A 75 -12.36 12.76 -10.34
C ASP A 75 -13.42 12.25 -11.31
N ARG A 76 -13.89 11.02 -11.14
CA ARG A 76 -14.96 10.44 -11.94
C ARG A 76 -16.32 11.07 -11.61
N GLU A 77 -16.65 11.22 -10.32
CA GLU A 77 -17.93 11.81 -9.90
C GLU A 77 -18.04 13.31 -10.25
N SER A 78 -16.91 14.04 -10.23
CA SER A 78 -16.88 15.46 -10.62
C SER A 78 -16.89 15.69 -12.14
N ALA A 79 -17.06 14.64 -12.95
CA ALA A 79 -16.95 14.68 -14.41
C ALA A 79 -15.61 15.20 -14.96
N LEU A 80 -14.60 15.32 -14.10
CA LEU A 80 -13.25 15.74 -14.50
C LEU A 80 -12.61 14.72 -15.44
N LEU A 81 -12.72 13.41 -15.10
CA LEU A 81 -12.20 12.34 -15.96
C LEU A 81 -12.81 12.38 -17.37
N GLN A 82 -14.11 12.67 -17.49
CA GLN A 82 -14.78 12.81 -18.80
C GLN A 82 -14.16 13.94 -19.63
N ARG A 83 -13.88 15.08 -19.00
CA ARG A 83 -13.18 16.20 -19.67
C ARG A 83 -11.74 15.86 -20.02
N LEU A 84 -11.05 15.09 -19.16
CA LEU A 84 -9.68 14.67 -19.43
C LEU A 84 -9.60 13.64 -20.55
N TYR A 85 -10.63 12.81 -20.76
CA TYR A 85 -10.68 11.86 -21.89
C TYR A 85 -10.78 12.54 -23.27
N THR A 86 -11.22 13.80 -23.33
CA THR A 86 -11.16 14.61 -24.56
C THR A 86 -9.79 15.20 -24.83
N THR A 87 -8.84 15.07 -23.90
CA THR A 87 -7.47 15.51 -24.06
C THR A 87 -6.61 14.38 -24.68
N PRO A 88 -5.46 14.68 -25.29
CA PRO A 88 -4.60 13.65 -25.87
C PRO A 88 -3.74 12.92 -24.83
N LEU A 89 -4.30 12.65 -23.63
CA LEU A 89 -3.71 11.79 -22.61
C LEU A 89 -4.07 10.32 -22.92
N THR A 90 -3.08 9.45 -22.79
CA THR A 90 -3.28 8.00 -22.92
C THR A 90 -3.70 7.39 -21.58
N ALA A 91 -4.28 6.19 -21.58
CA ALA A 91 -4.59 5.47 -20.33
C ALA A 91 -3.35 5.25 -19.46
N PHE A 92 -2.18 5.08 -20.08
CA PHE A 92 -0.91 4.97 -19.39
C PHE A 92 -0.53 6.28 -18.68
N ASP A 93 -0.74 7.44 -19.34
CA ASP A 93 -0.49 8.76 -18.74
C ASP A 93 -1.38 8.98 -17.50
N PHE A 94 -2.64 8.48 -17.51
CA PHE A 94 -3.52 8.53 -16.35
C PHE A 94 -2.98 7.67 -15.20
N ILE A 95 -2.68 6.40 -15.47
CA ILE A 95 -2.19 5.47 -14.46
C ILE A 95 -0.92 6.02 -13.80
N ILE A 96 0.09 6.36 -14.59
CA ILE A 96 1.35 6.92 -14.07
C ILE A 96 1.12 8.26 -13.38
N GLY A 97 0.26 9.10 -13.94
CA GLY A 97 -0.05 10.42 -13.36
C GLY A 97 -0.72 10.37 -12.00
N TYR A 98 -1.53 9.32 -11.72
CA TYR A 98 -2.07 9.05 -10.39
C TYR A 98 -1.06 8.37 -9.47
N MET A 99 -0.24 7.43 -9.99
CA MET A 99 0.74 6.69 -9.18
C MET A 99 1.87 7.57 -8.69
N LEU A 100 2.36 8.48 -9.54
CA LEU A 100 3.55 9.29 -9.29
C LEU A 100 3.48 10.12 -7.99
N PRO A 101 2.37 10.78 -7.62
CA PRO A 101 2.27 11.51 -6.36
C PRO A 101 2.07 10.61 -5.13
N ILE A 102 1.50 9.41 -5.28
CA ILE A 102 1.18 8.54 -4.15
C ILE A 102 2.41 7.71 -3.74
N LEU A 103 3.25 7.31 -4.70
CA LEU A 103 4.44 6.51 -4.42
C LEU A 103 5.42 7.19 -3.44
N PRO A 104 5.77 8.49 -3.55
CA PRO A 104 6.56 9.18 -2.54
C PRO A 104 5.91 9.23 -1.15
N ILE A 105 4.57 9.29 -1.09
CA ILE A 105 3.84 9.25 0.18
C ILE A 105 3.94 7.86 0.81
N ALA A 106 3.83 6.80 0.00
CA ALA A 106 4.03 5.43 0.45
C ALA A 106 5.43 5.23 1.04
N LEU A 107 6.47 5.66 0.32
CA LEU A 107 7.85 5.58 0.82
C LEU A 107 8.07 6.46 2.06
N GLY A 108 7.48 7.64 2.08
CA GLY A 108 7.50 8.53 3.26
C GLY A 108 6.87 7.87 4.49
N GLN A 109 5.74 7.17 4.33
CA GLN A 109 5.09 6.41 5.40
C GLN A 109 6.02 5.31 5.96
N VAL A 110 6.64 4.53 5.07
CA VAL A 110 7.60 3.49 5.46
C VAL A 110 8.79 4.10 6.22
N MET A 111 9.40 5.14 5.69
CA MET A 111 10.53 5.85 6.33
C MET A 111 10.14 6.39 7.71
N ILE A 112 8.95 6.99 7.84
CA ILE A 112 8.46 7.50 9.13
C ILE A 112 8.32 6.35 10.13
N CYS A 113 7.76 5.20 9.74
CA CYS A 113 7.64 4.04 10.63
C CYS A 113 9.01 3.56 11.12
N TYR A 114 9.99 3.39 10.24
CA TYR A 114 11.35 3.01 10.63
C TYR A 114 12.01 4.05 11.55
N LEU A 115 11.89 5.35 11.24
CA LEU A 115 12.45 6.42 12.07
C LEU A 115 11.87 6.43 13.49
N PHE A 116 10.56 6.22 13.62
CA PHE A 116 9.91 6.15 14.93
C PHE A 116 10.14 4.82 15.67
N ALA A 117 10.51 3.76 14.95
CA ALA A 117 10.88 2.49 15.57
C ALA A 117 12.27 2.54 16.23
N ILE A 118 13.19 3.39 15.78
CA ILE A 118 14.54 3.54 16.35
C ILE A 118 14.50 3.84 17.86
N PRO A 119 13.80 4.88 18.35
CA PRO A 119 13.71 5.16 19.78
C PRO A 119 12.96 4.08 20.58
N LEU A 120 12.21 3.18 19.90
CA LEU A 120 11.53 2.05 20.51
C LEU A 120 12.41 0.80 20.62
N GLY A 121 13.67 0.88 20.16
CA GLY A 121 14.65 -0.20 20.28
C GLY A 121 14.94 -0.96 18.98
N LEU A 122 14.48 -0.46 17.83
CA LEU A 122 14.80 -1.06 16.52
C LEU A 122 16.32 -1.08 16.30
N THR A 123 16.84 -2.22 15.85
CA THR A 123 18.25 -2.35 15.47
C THR A 123 18.56 -1.55 14.22
N VAL A 124 19.41 -0.50 14.36
CA VAL A 124 19.79 0.35 13.23
C VAL A 124 20.81 -0.37 12.37
N SER A 125 20.42 -0.69 11.14
CA SER A 125 21.28 -1.34 10.16
C SER A 125 21.10 -0.74 8.77
N VAL A 126 22.07 -0.98 7.88
CA VAL A 126 21.98 -0.60 6.44
C VAL A 126 20.78 -1.31 5.76
N ASN A 127 20.33 -2.42 6.31
CA ASN A 127 19.22 -3.21 5.80
C ASN A 127 17.88 -2.41 5.76
N ILE A 128 17.73 -1.39 6.60
CA ILE A 128 16.58 -0.46 6.53
C ILE A 128 16.46 0.15 5.13
N ILE A 129 17.58 0.45 4.47
CA ILE A 129 17.56 1.01 3.11
C ILE A 129 17.05 -0.04 2.11
N TYR A 130 17.48 -1.29 2.27
CA TYR A 130 17.00 -2.39 1.42
C TYR A 130 15.51 -2.66 1.62
N ALA A 131 15.03 -2.61 2.86
CA ALA A 131 13.63 -2.72 3.20
C ALA A 131 12.81 -1.58 2.55
N VAL A 132 13.20 -0.32 2.73
CA VAL A 132 12.51 0.84 2.12
C VAL A 132 12.49 0.77 0.59
N ILE A 133 13.51 0.21 -0.05
CA ILE A 133 13.52 0.03 -1.52
C ILE A 133 12.70 -1.20 -1.91
N GLY A 134 12.84 -2.29 -1.18
CA GLY A 134 12.17 -3.57 -1.46
C GLY A 134 10.66 -3.53 -1.39
N ILE A 135 10.10 -2.56 -0.65
CA ILE A 135 8.65 -2.41 -0.52
C ILE A 135 7.98 -1.76 -1.75
N ILE A 136 8.77 -1.18 -2.68
CA ILE A 136 8.24 -0.47 -3.87
C ILE A 136 7.26 -1.33 -4.69
N PRO A 137 7.54 -2.60 -5.01
CA PRO A 137 6.59 -3.45 -5.75
C PRO A 137 5.23 -3.57 -5.05
N MET A 138 5.22 -3.70 -3.72
CA MET A 138 3.97 -3.78 -2.94
C MET A 138 3.25 -2.42 -2.88
N ALA A 139 3.98 -1.32 -2.83
CA ALA A 139 3.40 0.03 -2.94
C ALA A 139 2.72 0.21 -4.30
N ILE A 140 3.37 -0.20 -5.40
CA ILE A 140 2.80 -0.17 -6.76
C ILE A 140 1.53 -1.03 -6.83
N PHE A 141 1.55 -2.26 -6.28
CA PHE A 141 0.38 -3.13 -6.21
C PHE A 141 -0.80 -2.45 -5.52
N ASN A 142 -0.59 -1.90 -4.32
CA ASN A 142 -1.65 -1.24 -3.54
C ASN A 142 -2.20 -0.01 -4.27
N ILE A 143 -1.34 0.81 -4.86
CA ILE A 143 -1.77 1.98 -5.64
C ILE A 143 -2.59 1.52 -6.84
N ALA A 144 -2.13 0.54 -7.62
CA ALA A 144 -2.83 0.01 -8.78
C ALA A 144 -4.19 -0.61 -8.41
N LEU A 145 -4.26 -1.34 -7.28
CA LEU A 145 -5.50 -1.88 -6.75
C LEU A 145 -6.50 -0.76 -6.43
N GLY A 146 -6.02 0.33 -5.84
CA GLY A 146 -6.86 1.49 -5.58
C GLY A 146 -7.32 2.19 -6.86
N LEU A 147 -6.46 2.33 -7.87
CA LEU A 147 -6.86 2.87 -9.18
C LEU A 147 -7.95 2.02 -9.83
N LEU A 148 -7.81 0.69 -9.75
CA LEU A 148 -8.84 -0.24 -10.24
C LEU A 148 -10.15 -0.06 -9.46
N CYS A 149 -10.12 -0.07 -8.14
CA CYS A 149 -11.29 0.14 -7.29
C CYS A 149 -11.95 1.50 -7.56
N GLY A 150 -11.20 2.59 -7.61
CA GLY A 150 -11.70 3.94 -7.86
C GLY A 150 -12.30 4.10 -9.26
N SER A 151 -11.84 3.32 -10.24
CA SER A 151 -12.46 3.30 -11.57
C SER A 151 -13.81 2.59 -11.61
N LEU A 152 -14.08 1.68 -10.66
CA LEU A 152 -15.30 0.86 -10.62
C LEU A 152 -16.32 1.33 -9.56
N LEU A 153 -15.85 1.81 -8.41
CA LEU A 153 -16.62 2.11 -7.22
C LEU A 153 -16.90 3.61 -7.08
N GLY A 154 -18.05 4.00 -6.51
CA GLY A 154 -18.32 5.37 -6.11
C GLY A 154 -17.57 5.76 -4.81
N VAL A 155 -17.43 7.07 -4.56
CA VAL A 155 -16.67 7.60 -3.40
C VAL A 155 -17.13 6.99 -2.08
N LYS A 156 -18.43 6.83 -1.86
CA LYS A 156 -18.99 6.20 -0.65
C LYS A 156 -18.60 4.72 -0.52
N GLN A 157 -18.58 3.97 -1.63
CA GLN A 157 -18.21 2.56 -1.64
C GLN A 157 -16.71 2.36 -1.42
N VAL A 158 -15.89 3.27 -1.94
CA VAL A 158 -14.43 3.26 -1.73
C VAL A 158 -14.09 3.29 -0.25
N GLY A 159 -14.74 4.14 0.55
CA GLY A 159 -14.52 4.19 1.99
C GLY A 159 -14.77 2.84 2.68
N GLY A 160 -15.87 2.17 2.36
CA GLY A 160 -16.21 0.86 2.92
C GLY A 160 -15.31 -0.29 2.40
N ILE A 161 -15.08 -0.35 1.09
CA ILE A 161 -14.35 -1.46 0.47
C ILE A 161 -12.83 -1.28 0.64
N CYS A 162 -12.28 -0.14 0.25
CA CYS A 162 -10.83 0.07 0.32
C CYS A 162 -10.37 0.48 1.72
N GLY A 163 -11.15 1.33 2.42
CA GLY A 163 -10.77 1.81 3.74
C GLY A 163 -11.04 0.83 4.88
N ALA A 164 -12.07 0.00 4.80
CA ALA A 164 -12.36 -0.97 5.84
C ALA A 164 -12.04 -2.41 5.41
N LEU A 165 -12.69 -2.92 4.35
CA LEU A 165 -12.58 -4.33 4.00
C LEU A 165 -11.16 -4.71 3.56
N LEU A 166 -10.60 -4.04 2.54
CA LEU A 166 -9.29 -4.38 2.00
C LEU A 166 -8.17 -4.13 3.03
N THR A 167 -8.27 -3.06 3.82
CA THR A 167 -7.28 -2.77 4.87
C THR A 167 -7.27 -3.87 5.93
N ASN A 168 -8.43 -4.32 6.41
CA ASN A 168 -8.50 -5.42 7.38
C ASN A 168 -8.06 -6.76 6.77
N LEU A 169 -8.47 -7.07 5.53
CA LEU A 169 -8.01 -8.29 4.84
C LEU A 169 -6.50 -8.29 4.66
N SER A 170 -5.91 -7.17 4.26
CA SER A 170 -4.46 -7.02 4.16
C SER A 170 -3.77 -7.31 5.50
N ALA A 171 -4.29 -6.78 6.59
CA ALA A 171 -3.76 -6.99 7.93
C ALA A 171 -3.81 -8.46 8.37
N TRP A 172 -4.96 -9.12 8.15
CA TRP A 172 -5.13 -10.53 8.55
C TRP A 172 -4.33 -11.50 7.69
N LEU A 173 -4.27 -11.24 6.38
CA LEU A 173 -3.62 -12.12 5.41
C LEU A 173 -2.10 -11.87 5.28
N SER A 174 -1.58 -10.81 5.90
CA SER A 174 -0.14 -10.55 5.94
C SER A 174 0.58 -11.23 7.11
N GLY A 175 -0.17 -11.77 8.09
CA GLY A 175 0.43 -12.34 9.30
C GLY A 175 1.05 -11.31 10.25
N VAL A 176 0.71 -10.02 10.12
CA VAL A 176 1.25 -8.95 10.98
C VAL A 176 0.68 -9.00 12.39
N TRP A 177 -0.60 -9.37 12.54
CA TRP A 177 -1.30 -9.39 13.83
C TRP A 177 -1.16 -10.69 14.59
N PHE A 178 -0.97 -11.79 13.89
CA PHE A 178 -0.83 -13.13 14.44
C PHE A 178 -0.11 -14.03 13.45
N ASP A 179 0.56 -15.03 13.96
CA ASP A 179 1.20 -16.04 13.14
C ASP A 179 0.14 -16.85 12.39
N LEU A 180 0.29 -16.94 11.06
CA LEU A 180 -0.62 -17.70 10.19
C LEU A 180 -0.62 -19.20 10.52
N ASP A 181 0.44 -19.72 11.14
CA ASP A 181 0.53 -21.10 11.59
C ASP A 181 -0.42 -21.40 12.75
N LEU A 182 -0.76 -20.43 13.58
CA LEU A 182 -1.72 -20.59 14.67
C LEU A 182 -3.14 -20.84 14.15
N VAL A 183 -3.49 -20.25 13.00
CA VAL A 183 -4.81 -20.45 12.37
C VAL A 183 -4.80 -21.70 11.49
N GLY A 184 -3.72 -21.92 10.74
CA GLY A 184 -3.51 -23.09 9.89
C GLY A 184 -4.56 -23.28 8.78
N GLY A 185 -4.67 -24.51 8.30
CA GLY A 185 -5.74 -24.97 7.42
C GLY A 185 -5.90 -24.20 6.11
N VAL A 186 -7.16 -23.93 5.75
CA VAL A 186 -7.52 -23.21 4.51
C VAL A 186 -7.10 -21.75 4.56
N PHE A 187 -7.16 -21.13 5.73
CA PHE A 187 -6.79 -19.71 5.89
C PHE A 187 -5.33 -19.47 5.52
N LYS A 188 -4.40 -20.28 6.03
CA LYS A 188 -2.97 -20.20 5.69
C LYS A 188 -2.74 -20.41 4.18
N LYS A 189 -3.47 -21.35 3.54
CA LYS A 189 -3.36 -21.59 2.10
C LYS A 189 -3.79 -20.35 1.30
N ILE A 190 -4.88 -19.69 1.70
CA ILE A 190 -5.35 -18.45 1.06
C ILE A 190 -4.34 -17.32 1.27
N ALA A 191 -3.84 -17.15 2.49
CA ALA A 191 -2.84 -16.12 2.78
C ALA A 191 -1.57 -16.30 1.93
N ASN A 192 -1.05 -17.54 1.84
CA ASN A 192 0.13 -17.87 1.03
C ASN A 192 -0.10 -17.77 -0.49
N ALA A 193 -1.35 -17.77 -0.95
CA ALA A 193 -1.66 -17.53 -2.35
C ALA A 193 -1.72 -16.04 -2.70
N LEU A 194 -1.81 -15.14 -1.72
CA LEU A 194 -2.01 -13.70 -1.93
C LEU A 194 -0.73 -12.90 -1.66
N PRO A 195 -0.58 -11.70 -2.23
CA PRO A 195 0.67 -10.95 -2.15
C PRO A 195 0.96 -10.36 -0.76
N PHE A 196 -0.01 -10.34 0.15
CA PHE A 196 0.10 -9.66 1.44
C PHE A 196 1.11 -10.31 2.37
N VAL A 197 1.07 -11.64 2.54
CA VAL A 197 2.05 -12.37 3.35
C VAL A 197 3.43 -12.29 2.72
N HIS A 198 3.52 -12.43 1.40
CA HIS A 198 4.81 -12.31 0.70
C HIS A 198 5.44 -10.93 0.88
N ALA A 199 4.64 -9.87 0.95
CA ALA A 199 5.16 -8.53 1.22
C ALA A 199 5.69 -8.39 2.65
N ALA A 200 4.99 -8.96 3.65
CA ALA A 200 5.44 -8.93 5.03
C ALA A 200 6.74 -9.75 5.23
N GLU A 201 6.80 -10.94 4.63
CA GLU A 201 8.00 -11.78 4.71
C GLU A 201 9.17 -11.20 3.91
N LEU A 202 8.93 -10.61 2.73
CA LEU A 202 9.94 -9.86 1.97
C LEU A 202 10.55 -8.74 2.81
N GLU A 203 9.72 -7.95 3.47
CA GLU A 203 10.15 -6.82 4.27
C GLU A 203 10.96 -7.26 5.49
N LYS A 204 10.50 -8.32 6.19
CA LYS A 204 11.23 -8.93 7.31
C LYS A 204 12.57 -9.51 6.86
N ALA A 205 12.59 -10.25 5.75
CA ALA A 205 13.81 -10.85 5.21
C ALA A 205 14.84 -9.80 4.79
N LEU A 206 14.41 -8.71 4.13
CA LEU A 206 15.28 -7.60 3.76
C LEU A 206 15.83 -6.87 4.99
N PHE A 207 15.00 -6.61 5.98
CA PHE A 207 15.41 -5.99 7.24
C PHE A 207 16.39 -6.88 8.00
N GLY A 208 16.13 -8.19 8.05
CA GLY A 208 17.03 -9.19 8.65
C GLY A 208 18.31 -9.48 7.86
N GLY A 209 18.43 -8.97 6.62
CA GLY A 209 19.59 -9.19 5.74
C GLY A 209 19.61 -10.56 5.05
N ASN A 210 18.48 -11.29 5.07
CA ASN A 210 18.34 -12.58 4.39
C ASN A 210 17.83 -12.40 2.95
N PHE A 211 18.72 -12.00 2.05
CA PHE A 211 18.39 -11.72 0.65
C PHE A 211 17.96 -12.96 -0.15
N ALA A 212 18.37 -14.16 0.27
CA ALA A 212 17.95 -15.40 -0.41
C ALA A 212 16.44 -15.64 -0.18
N GLU A 213 15.97 -15.52 1.04
CA GLU A 213 14.56 -15.61 1.40
C GLU A 213 13.74 -14.47 0.78
N ALA A 214 14.27 -13.24 0.80
CA ALA A 214 13.64 -12.09 0.16
C ALA A 214 13.36 -12.35 -1.33
N ALA A 215 14.27 -13.01 -2.05
CA ALA A 215 14.11 -13.30 -3.47
C ALA A 215 12.92 -14.24 -3.76
N GLU A 216 12.57 -15.14 -2.85
CA GLU A 216 11.42 -16.06 -3.01
C GLU A 216 10.07 -15.30 -2.97
N HIS A 217 10.01 -14.21 -2.22
CA HIS A 217 8.78 -13.46 -2.00
C HIS A 217 8.54 -12.34 -3.02
N ILE A 218 9.55 -11.89 -3.75
CA ILE A 218 9.41 -10.76 -4.68
C ILE A 218 8.59 -11.14 -5.92
N LEU A 219 8.74 -12.37 -6.43
CA LEU A 219 8.07 -12.80 -7.67
C LEU A 219 6.54 -12.81 -7.56
N PRO A 220 5.91 -13.38 -6.51
CA PRO A 220 4.46 -13.29 -6.33
C PRO A 220 3.96 -11.83 -6.31
N ILE A 221 4.64 -10.93 -5.60
CA ILE A 221 4.25 -9.51 -5.51
C ILE A 221 4.29 -8.85 -6.89
N LEU A 222 5.34 -9.09 -7.67
CA LEU A 222 5.48 -8.54 -9.02
C LEU A 222 4.38 -9.06 -9.96
N LEU A 223 4.05 -10.36 -9.90
CA LEU A 223 3.01 -10.97 -10.73
C LEU A 223 1.63 -10.37 -10.41
N TYR A 224 1.27 -10.26 -9.13
CA TYR A 224 0.04 -9.62 -8.70
C TYR A 224 0.02 -8.12 -9.07
N GLY A 225 1.14 -7.41 -8.86
CA GLY A 225 1.28 -6.01 -9.22
C GLY A 225 1.08 -5.77 -10.72
N ALA A 226 1.69 -6.60 -11.57
CA ALA A 226 1.52 -6.55 -13.02
C ALA A 226 0.08 -6.86 -13.44
N ALA A 227 -0.54 -7.90 -12.88
CA ALA A 227 -1.91 -8.30 -13.19
C ALA A 227 -2.92 -7.20 -12.83
N ILE A 228 -2.82 -6.63 -11.62
CA ILE A 228 -3.71 -5.56 -11.16
C ILE A 228 -3.49 -4.26 -11.95
N THR A 229 -2.24 -3.93 -12.26
CA THR A 229 -1.92 -2.76 -13.10
C THR A 229 -2.50 -2.92 -14.50
N ALA A 230 -2.37 -4.10 -15.12
CA ALA A 230 -2.96 -4.40 -16.42
C ALA A 230 -4.50 -4.30 -16.37
N ALA A 231 -5.14 -4.82 -15.31
CA ALA A 231 -6.59 -4.69 -15.10
C ALA A 231 -7.03 -3.22 -14.96
N ALA A 232 -6.28 -2.41 -14.21
CA ALA A 232 -6.55 -0.98 -14.05
C ALA A 232 -6.44 -0.25 -15.40
N VAL A 233 -5.37 -0.48 -16.17
CA VAL A 233 -5.20 0.08 -17.52
C VAL A 233 -6.36 -0.33 -18.44
N PHE A 234 -6.75 -1.60 -18.42
CA PHE A 234 -7.87 -2.10 -19.22
C PHE A 234 -9.20 -1.41 -18.85
N CYS A 235 -9.47 -1.24 -17.55
CA CYS A 235 -10.67 -0.52 -17.10
C CYS A 235 -10.67 0.95 -17.57
N PHE A 236 -9.54 1.65 -17.45
CA PHE A 236 -9.42 3.02 -17.96
C PHE A 236 -9.62 3.09 -19.48
N LEU A 237 -8.99 2.21 -20.26
CA LEU A 237 -9.16 2.12 -21.72
C LEU A 237 -10.63 1.89 -22.09
N ARG A 238 -11.33 1.01 -21.37
CA ARG A 238 -12.75 0.74 -21.61
C ARG A 238 -13.65 1.95 -21.32
N GLN A 239 -13.32 2.71 -20.29
CA GLN A 239 -14.04 3.93 -19.94
C GLN A 239 -13.79 5.05 -20.95
N MET A 240 -12.53 5.24 -21.39
CA MET A 240 -12.19 6.21 -22.45
C MET A 240 -12.90 5.96 -23.77
N LYS A 241 -13.17 4.68 -24.12
CA LYS A 241 -13.90 4.33 -25.37
C LYS A 241 -15.40 4.56 -25.29
N LYS A 242 -15.95 4.76 -24.10
CA LYS A 242 -17.39 4.98 -23.92
C LYS A 242 -17.78 6.47 -23.98
N HIS A 243 -16.78 7.34 -24.00
CA HIS A 243 -16.91 8.80 -24.10
C HIS A 243 -16.13 9.34 -25.30
#